data_d458fe74b96545b11b75ae5e1ccceea7
#
_entry.id   d458fe74b96545b11b75ae5e1ccceea7
#
_cell.length_a   1.000
_cell.length_b   1.000
_cell.length_c   1.000
_cell.angle_alpha   90.00
_cell.angle_beta   90.00
_cell.angle_gamma   90.00
#
_symmetry.space_group_name_H-M   'P 1'
#
loop_
_entity.id
_entity.type
_entity.pdbx_description
1 polymer ?
#
loop_
_entity_poly.entity_id
_entity_poly.type
_entity_poly.pdbx_seq_one_letter_code
_entity_poly.pdbx_strand_id
1 'polypeptide(L)'
;MREDFKVNDLENAFKKATKIVSETARTKIVEKTDSFIHAEAKTKWRRYTDDLLLKAIPEKGIIQVRSESRVGIGDNGVNQKRVDDFAYRLMTE
;
A
#
# COMPACT_ATOMS: atom_id res chain seq x y z
N MET A 1 -2.11 -4.24 -9.54
CA MET A 1 -1.75 -5.28 -8.54
C MET A 1 -2.57 -5.09 -7.28
N ARG A 2 -3.28 -6.11 -6.87
CA ARG A 2 -4.12 -6.08 -5.67
C ARG A 2 -3.86 -7.31 -4.83
N GLU A 3 -3.81 -7.13 -3.50
CA GLU A 3 -3.66 -8.24 -2.58
C GLU A 3 -4.44 -7.93 -1.30
N ASP A 4 -5.05 -8.96 -0.72
CA ASP A 4 -5.82 -8.86 0.52
C ASP A 4 -5.06 -9.56 1.64
N PHE A 5 -4.93 -8.88 2.79
CA PHE A 5 -4.21 -9.42 3.95
C PHE A 5 -5.17 -9.61 5.11
N LYS A 6 -5.31 -10.86 5.55
CA LYS A 6 -6.11 -11.17 6.73
C LYS A 6 -5.35 -10.82 7.99
N VAL A 7 -5.99 -10.11 8.91
CA VAL A 7 -5.35 -9.66 10.15
C VAL A 7 -6.26 -9.94 11.33
N ASN A 8 -5.67 -10.17 12.51
CA ASN A 8 -6.43 -10.47 13.72
C ASN A 8 -7.01 -9.23 14.40
N ASP A 9 -6.24 -8.14 14.40
CA ASP A 9 -6.65 -6.87 15.00
C ASP A 9 -6.57 -5.80 13.91
N LEU A 10 -7.70 -5.60 13.23
CA LEU A 10 -7.74 -4.73 12.06
C LEU A 10 -7.38 -3.28 12.40
N GLU A 11 -7.85 -2.77 13.52
CA GLU A 11 -7.55 -1.40 13.90
C GLU A 11 -6.05 -1.18 14.09
N ASN A 12 -5.40 -2.03 14.87
CA ASN A 12 -3.97 -1.92 15.10
C ASN A 12 -3.17 -2.23 13.84
N ALA A 13 -3.60 -3.21 13.06
CA ALA A 13 -2.94 -3.55 11.80
C ALA A 13 -3.00 -2.39 10.83
N PHE A 14 -4.12 -1.67 10.76
CA PHE A 14 -4.26 -0.55 9.84
C PHE A 14 -3.42 0.65 10.31
N LYS A 15 -3.29 0.87 11.61
CA LYS A 15 -2.38 1.89 12.15
C LYS A 15 -0.94 1.57 11.77
N LYS A 16 -0.55 0.31 11.89
CA LYS A 16 0.77 -0.16 11.49
C LYS A 16 1.00 0.03 9.99
N ALA A 17 0.00 -0.31 9.20
CA ALA A 17 0.05 -0.14 7.74
C ALA A 17 0.24 1.33 7.38
N THR A 18 -0.47 2.24 8.04
CA THR A 18 -0.34 3.68 7.84
C THR A 18 1.10 4.14 8.11
N LYS A 19 1.68 3.66 9.21
CA LYS A 19 3.06 3.99 9.56
C LYS A 19 4.03 3.50 8.50
N ILE A 20 3.86 2.26 8.04
CA ILE A 20 4.72 1.68 7.01
C ILE A 20 4.68 2.53 5.74
N VAL A 21 3.48 2.91 5.28
CA VAL A 21 3.34 3.73 4.09
C VAL A 21 4.01 5.09 4.28
N SER A 22 3.83 5.72 5.45
CA SER A 22 4.41 7.02 5.72
C SER A 22 5.93 7.00 5.75
N GLU A 23 6.53 5.85 6.05
CA GLU A 23 7.98 5.67 6.13
C GLU A 23 8.59 5.12 4.84
N THR A 24 7.78 4.78 3.86
CA THR A 24 8.26 4.20 2.61
C THR A 24 8.87 5.29 1.73
N ALA A 25 10.05 4.99 1.17
CA ALA A 25 10.76 5.94 0.32
C ALA A 25 9.93 6.36 -0.89
N ARG A 26 10.06 7.64 -1.28
CA ARG A 26 9.41 8.21 -2.46
C ARG A 26 7.90 8.07 -2.47
N THR A 27 7.29 7.95 -1.28
CA THR A 27 5.87 7.72 -1.12
C THR A 27 5.28 8.79 -0.22
N LYS A 28 4.16 9.37 -0.65
CA LYS A 28 3.49 10.44 0.07
C LYS A 28 2.01 10.11 0.23
N ILE A 29 1.52 10.15 1.45
CA ILE A 29 0.08 9.99 1.72
C ILE A 29 -0.62 11.28 1.30
N VAL A 30 -1.59 11.18 0.40
CA VAL A 30 -2.36 12.33 -0.09
C VAL A 30 -3.78 12.36 0.46
N GLU A 31 -4.30 11.20 0.90
CA GLU A 31 -5.61 11.14 1.55
C GLU A 31 -5.58 10.03 2.59
N LYS A 32 -6.18 10.29 3.74
CA LYS A 32 -6.17 9.32 4.84
C LYS A 32 -7.43 9.45 5.68
N THR A 33 -8.06 8.30 5.95
CA THR A 33 -9.11 8.18 6.95
C THR A 33 -8.76 7.02 7.87
N ASP A 34 -9.64 6.68 8.82
CA ASP A 34 -9.39 5.54 9.71
C ASP A 34 -9.43 4.20 8.99
N SER A 35 -9.99 4.14 7.78
CA SER A 35 -10.17 2.90 7.04
C SER A 35 -9.65 2.96 5.60
N PHE A 36 -9.06 4.07 5.18
CA PHE A 36 -8.63 4.25 3.80
C PHE A 36 -7.38 5.12 3.73
N ILE A 37 -6.44 4.72 2.88
CA ILE A 37 -5.24 5.50 2.58
C ILE A 37 -5.06 5.53 1.07
N HIS A 38 -4.82 6.72 0.53
CA HIS A 38 -4.33 6.89 -0.82
C HIS A 38 -2.97 7.56 -0.74
N ALA A 39 -1.96 6.92 -1.28
CA ALA A 39 -0.61 7.45 -1.34
C ALA A 39 -0.12 7.46 -2.79
N GLU A 40 0.76 8.41 -3.07
CA GLU A 40 1.44 8.49 -4.36
C GLU A 40 2.87 8.03 -4.19
N ALA A 41 3.29 7.05 -4.98
CA ALA A 41 4.64 6.51 -4.94
C ALA A 41 5.34 6.81 -6.26
N LYS A 42 6.56 7.35 -6.18
CA LYS A 42 7.35 7.66 -7.38
C LYS A 42 8.32 6.53 -7.66
N THR A 43 8.47 6.16 -8.94
CA THR A 43 9.49 5.19 -9.32
C THR A 43 10.87 5.85 -9.25
N LYS A 44 11.88 5.03 -8.98
CA LYS A 44 13.23 5.53 -8.69
C LYS A 44 13.87 6.25 -9.86
N TRP A 45 13.78 5.66 -11.04
CA TRP A 45 14.53 6.17 -12.20
C TRP A 45 13.73 7.09 -13.09
N ARG A 46 12.50 6.72 -13.41
CA ARG A 46 11.68 7.50 -14.35
C ARG A 46 10.72 8.46 -13.66
N ARG A 47 10.59 8.32 -12.35
CA ARG A 47 9.74 9.17 -11.51
C ARG A 47 8.27 9.16 -11.96
N TYR A 48 7.84 8.05 -12.50
CA TYR A 48 6.42 7.84 -12.75
C TYR A 48 5.70 7.79 -11.41
N THR A 49 4.46 8.25 -11.39
CA THR A 49 3.64 8.19 -10.19
C THR A 49 2.77 6.95 -10.25
N ASP A 50 2.86 6.14 -9.19
CA ASP A 50 1.97 5.01 -8.99
C ASP A 50 1.02 5.35 -7.85
N ASP A 51 -0.20 4.82 -7.91
CA ASP A 51 -1.16 4.98 -6.82
C ASP A 51 -1.12 3.76 -5.92
N LEU A 52 -0.94 4.00 -4.62
CA LEU A 52 -0.99 2.97 -3.59
C LEU A 52 -2.23 3.22 -2.75
N LEU A 53 -3.12 2.23 -2.72
CA LEU A 53 -4.40 2.34 -2.04
C LEU A 53 -4.52 1.24 -1.00
N LEU A 54 -4.85 1.61 0.23
CA LEU A 54 -5.12 0.66 1.31
C LEU A 54 -6.52 0.88 1.83
N LYS A 55 -7.25 -0.20 2.04
CA LYS A 55 -8.61 -0.12 2.56
C LYS A 55 -8.82 -1.20 3.62
N ALA A 56 -9.29 -0.79 4.79
CA ALA A 56 -9.68 -1.72 5.84
C ALA A 56 -11.12 -2.16 5.56
N ILE A 57 -11.37 -3.47 5.57
CA ILE A 57 -12.69 -4.04 5.34
C ILE A 57 -13.07 -4.85 6.57
N PRO A 58 -13.78 -4.23 7.55
CA PRO A 58 -14.08 -4.90 8.82
C PRO A 58 -14.91 -6.16 8.67
N GLU A 59 -15.82 -6.20 7.71
CA GLU A 59 -16.69 -7.37 7.50
C GLU A 59 -15.89 -8.63 7.17
N LYS A 60 -14.70 -8.44 6.60
CA LYS A 60 -13.83 -9.56 6.21
C LYS A 60 -12.59 -9.68 7.07
N GLY A 61 -12.33 -8.69 7.92
CA GLY A 61 -11.11 -8.67 8.74
C GLY A 61 -9.85 -8.58 7.92
N ILE A 62 -9.88 -7.83 6.80
CA ILE A 62 -8.75 -7.73 5.89
C ILE A 62 -8.34 -6.28 5.64
N ILE A 63 -7.08 -6.13 5.25
CA ILE A 63 -6.58 -4.90 4.63
C ILE A 63 -6.38 -5.21 3.15
N GLN A 64 -7.08 -4.48 2.30
CA GLN A 64 -6.94 -4.61 0.85
C GLN A 64 -5.91 -3.60 0.37
N VAL A 65 -4.92 -4.07 -0.37
CA VAL A 65 -3.84 -3.24 -0.88
C VAL A 65 -3.85 -3.29 -2.41
N ARG A 66 -3.81 -2.12 -3.03
CA ARG A 66 -3.71 -2.00 -4.48
C ARG A 66 -2.56 -1.06 -4.82
N SER A 67 -1.74 -1.46 -5.78
CA SER A 67 -0.66 -0.62 -6.29
C SER A 67 -0.71 -0.65 -7.81
N GLU A 68 -0.92 0.51 -8.44
CA GLU A 68 -1.15 0.61 -9.87
C GLU A 68 -0.42 1.80 -10.46
N SER A 69 0.10 1.62 -11.67
CA SER A 69 0.75 2.70 -12.41
C SER A 69 -0.29 3.57 -13.10
N ARG A 70 -0.10 4.88 -13.04
CA ARG A 70 -0.94 5.83 -13.79
C ARG A 70 -0.65 5.77 -15.29
N VAL A 71 0.58 5.41 -15.63
CA VAL A 71 0.99 5.23 -17.02
C VAL A 71 0.62 3.81 -17.42
N GLY A 72 -0.20 3.64 -18.42
CA GLY A 72 -0.76 2.34 -18.80
C GLY A 72 0.21 1.40 -19.51
N ILE A 73 1.49 1.44 -19.18
CA ILE A 73 2.51 0.54 -19.71
C ILE A 73 3.01 -0.39 -18.60
N GLY A 74 3.66 -1.48 -18.98
CA GLY A 74 4.18 -2.45 -18.03
C GLY A 74 5.13 -1.81 -17.02
N ASP A 75 5.04 -2.23 -15.77
CA ASP A 75 5.79 -1.65 -14.67
C ASP A 75 7.04 -2.45 -14.29
N ASN A 76 7.36 -3.49 -15.07
CA ASN A 76 8.50 -4.38 -14.83
C ASN A 76 8.50 -4.98 -13.42
N GLY A 77 7.31 -5.25 -12.87
CA GLY A 77 7.17 -5.83 -11.55
C GLY A 77 7.31 -4.85 -10.39
N VAL A 78 7.35 -3.55 -10.66
CA VAL A 78 7.51 -2.54 -9.62
C VAL A 78 6.35 -2.56 -8.62
N ASN A 79 5.11 -2.65 -9.11
CA ASN A 79 3.94 -2.70 -8.22
C ASN A 79 3.92 -3.99 -7.42
N GLN A 80 4.29 -5.12 -8.01
CA GLN A 80 4.40 -6.39 -7.29
C GLN A 80 5.42 -6.29 -6.17
N LYS A 81 6.60 -5.75 -6.47
CA LYS A 81 7.65 -5.59 -5.47
C LYS A 81 7.20 -4.67 -4.35
N ARG A 82 6.51 -3.57 -4.68
CA ARG A 82 6.02 -2.64 -3.67
C ARG A 82 5.05 -3.32 -2.70
N VAL A 83 4.12 -4.11 -3.23
CA VAL A 83 3.17 -4.84 -2.40
C VAL A 83 3.88 -5.90 -1.57
N ASP A 84 4.84 -6.62 -2.16
CA ASP A 84 5.62 -7.64 -1.44
C ASP A 84 6.43 -7.01 -0.29
N ASP A 85 7.09 -5.89 -0.54
CA ASP A 85 7.86 -5.19 0.50
C ASP A 85 6.94 -4.69 1.62
N PHE A 86 5.79 -4.15 1.27
CA PHE A 86 4.80 -3.73 2.25
C PHE A 86 4.32 -4.93 3.09
N ALA A 87 4.00 -6.04 2.43
CA ALA A 87 3.53 -7.24 3.11
C ALA A 87 4.58 -7.78 4.09
N TYR A 88 5.84 -7.79 3.68
CA TYR A 88 6.93 -8.24 4.54
C TYR A 88 7.00 -7.37 5.81
N ARG A 89 6.94 -6.05 5.65
CA ARG A 89 6.98 -5.15 6.80
C ARG A 89 5.75 -5.29 7.68
N LEU A 90 4.58 -5.45 7.08
CA LEU A 90 3.33 -5.62 7.84
C LEU A 90 3.38 -6.87 8.71
N MET A 91 3.95 -7.95 8.19
CA MET A 91 3.98 -9.24 8.89
C MET A 91 5.12 -9.38 9.89
N THR A 92 6.18 -8.60 9.76
CA THR A 92 7.39 -8.78 10.58
C THR A 92 7.65 -7.66 11.59
N GLU A 93 7.06 -6.49 11.40
CA GLU A 93 7.29 -5.36 12.33
C GLU A 93 6.32 -5.30 13.50
#